data_f2af2fa04cfadcffc6e6a349c862c331
#
_entry.id   f2af2fa04cfadcffc6e6a349c862c331
#
_cell.length_a   1.000
_cell.length_b   1.000
_cell.length_c   1.000
_cell.angle_alpha   90.00
_cell.angle_beta   90.00
_cell.angle_gamma   90.00
#
_symmetry.space_group_name_H-M   'P 1'
#
loop_
_entity.id
_entity.type
_entity.pdbx_description
1 polymer ?
#
loop_
_entity_poly.entity_id
_entity_poly.type
_entity_poly.pdbx_seq_one_letter_code
_entity_poly.pdbx_strand_id
1 'polypeptide(L)'
;IQDVKYLVGRGEDFTKNFDDVVPSASIGYKLTDMSNLRLGYNMRIYRPGIWSLNPYLNDTDPSYISQGNPELDSEKSHAFNLSYSNFTQKFNINISARYSFTNNSIENVTRLMPDTEIEGLKNPTGKDVLYSTYANIGKTRYASVNGYVNWNATPRTRIYMNMSGNYSYLEGS
;
A
#
# COMPACT_ATOMS: atom_id res chain seq x y z
N ILE A 1 5.80 -2.93 19.97
CA ILE A 1 5.41 -4.36 19.99
C ILE A 1 3.91 -4.42 20.23
N GLN A 2 3.20 -5.06 19.34
CA GLN A 2 1.76 -5.25 19.48
C GLN A 2 1.47 -6.76 19.40
N ASP A 3 0.99 -7.30 20.51
CA ASP A 3 0.51 -8.67 20.55
C ASP A 3 -0.98 -8.65 20.18
N VAL A 4 -1.34 -9.39 19.16
CA VAL A 4 -2.72 -9.51 18.72
C VAL A 4 -3.16 -10.96 18.84
N LYS A 5 -4.15 -11.19 19.71
CA LYS A 5 -4.77 -12.49 19.89
C LYS A 5 -6.16 -12.47 19.29
N TYR A 6 -6.41 -13.36 18.36
CA TYR A 6 -7.71 -13.50 17.72
C TYR A 6 -8.44 -14.73 18.26
N LEU A 7 -9.62 -14.50 18.84
CA LEU A 7 -10.55 -15.54 19.25
C LEU A 7 -11.68 -15.58 18.23
N VAL A 8 -11.73 -16.62 17.45
CA VAL A 8 -12.71 -16.73 16.36
C VAL A 8 -13.65 -17.88 16.66
N GLY A 9 -14.95 -17.61 16.54
CA GLY A 9 -15.98 -18.62 16.78
C GLY A 9 -16.00 -19.80 15.80
N ARG A 10 -15.29 -19.63 14.66
CA ARG A 10 -15.02 -20.67 13.67
C ARG A 10 -13.56 -20.64 13.31
N GLY A 11 -12.85 -21.74 13.54
CA GLY A 11 -11.44 -21.87 13.24
C GLY A 11 -10.61 -22.12 14.51
N GLU A 12 -9.31 -22.00 14.34
CA GLU A 12 -8.35 -22.18 15.42
C GLU A 12 -7.96 -20.82 16.03
N ASP A 13 -7.77 -20.82 17.34
CA ASP A 13 -7.20 -19.67 18.01
C ASP A 13 -5.74 -19.52 17.59
N PHE A 14 -5.35 -18.30 17.21
CA PHE A 14 -3.97 -18.02 16.86
C PHE A 14 -3.53 -16.68 17.40
N THR A 15 -2.22 -16.52 17.54
CA THR A 15 -1.60 -15.29 18.00
C THR A 15 -0.61 -14.81 16.95
N LYS A 16 -0.70 -13.56 16.59
CA LYS A 16 0.26 -12.90 15.69
C LYS A 16 0.84 -11.67 16.37
N ASN A 17 2.15 -11.62 16.41
CA ASN A 17 2.89 -10.49 16.95
C ASN A 17 3.43 -9.64 15.80
N PHE A 18 3.25 -8.33 15.89
CA PHE A 18 3.80 -7.39 14.94
C PHE A 18 4.79 -6.46 15.64
N ASP A 19 5.99 -6.42 15.13
CA ASP A 19 7.07 -5.59 15.64
C ASP A 19 7.58 -4.72 14.49
N ASP A 20 7.13 -3.47 14.46
CA ASP A 20 7.33 -2.58 13.32
C ASP A 20 7.95 -1.27 13.77
N VAL A 21 8.94 -0.79 13.00
CA VAL A 21 9.54 0.53 13.14
C VAL A 21 9.12 1.39 11.97
N VAL A 22 8.59 2.58 12.24
CA VAL A 22 8.05 3.51 11.24
C VAL A 22 8.91 4.77 11.19
N PRO A 23 9.98 4.80 10.38
CA PRO A 23 10.81 5.99 10.25
C PRO A 23 10.13 7.07 9.41
N SER A 24 10.41 8.33 9.75
CA SER A 24 10.08 9.48 8.92
C SER A 24 11.16 10.53 9.04
N ALA A 25 11.47 11.20 7.96
CA ALA A 25 12.46 12.29 7.94
C ALA A 25 12.04 13.32 6.90
N SER A 26 12.38 14.59 7.17
CA SER A 26 12.17 15.66 6.20
C SER A 26 13.32 16.67 6.28
N ILE A 27 13.72 17.18 5.12
CA ILE A 27 14.73 18.21 4.97
C ILE A 27 14.11 19.37 4.22
N GLY A 28 14.20 20.57 4.80
CA GLY A 28 13.82 21.81 4.14
C GLY A 28 15.06 22.61 3.81
N TYR A 29 15.15 23.12 2.59
CA TYR A 29 16.23 23.97 2.14
C TYR A 29 15.69 25.25 1.53
N LYS A 30 16.14 26.37 2.03
CA LYS A 30 15.75 27.68 1.53
C LYS A 30 16.74 28.10 0.44
N LEU A 31 16.29 28.04 -0.82
CA LEU A 31 17.13 28.39 -1.98
C LEU A 31 17.38 29.90 -2.06
N THR A 32 16.32 30.67 -1.86
CA THR A 32 16.34 32.13 -1.80
C THR A 32 15.35 32.60 -0.73
N ASP A 33 15.27 33.89 -0.45
CA ASP A 33 14.30 34.46 0.49
C ASP A 33 12.83 34.15 0.08
N MET A 34 12.62 33.83 -1.19
CA MET A 34 11.28 33.61 -1.74
C MET A 34 11.04 32.19 -2.25
N SER A 35 12.06 31.33 -2.22
CA SER A 35 11.95 29.95 -2.73
C SER A 35 12.44 28.94 -1.72
N ASN A 36 11.65 27.86 -1.59
CA ASN A 36 11.93 26.76 -0.69
C ASN A 36 11.86 25.43 -1.42
N LEU A 37 12.76 24.54 -1.06
CA LEU A 37 12.75 23.14 -1.49
C LEU A 37 12.60 22.24 -0.26
N ARG A 38 11.69 21.31 -0.29
CA ARG A 38 11.48 20.34 0.79
C ARG A 38 11.49 18.93 0.24
N LEU A 39 12.28 18.06 0.89
CA LEU A 39 12.31 16.63 0.62
C LEU A 39 11.87 15.89 1.87
N GLY A 40 10.90 15.00 1.74
CA GLY A 40 10.39 14.21 2.84
C GLY A 40 10.40 12.72 2.50
N TYR A 41 10.63 11.91 3.51
CA TYR A 41 10.50 10.46 3.47
C TYR A 41 9.62 10.02 4.62
N ASN A 42 8.65 9.14 4.34
CA ASN A 42 7.88 8.48 5.38
C ASN A 42 7.56 7.04 5.01
N MET A 43 7.40 6.22 6.02
CA MET A 43 6.96 4.84 5.87
C MET A 43 5.59 4.70 6.51
N ARG A 44 4.72 3.91 5.86
CA ARG A 44 3.43 3.49 6.40
C ARG A 44 3.42 1.98 6.53
N ILE A 45 2.72 1.52 7.55
CA ILE A 45 2.53 0.10 7.82
C ILE A 45 1.04 -0.20 7.77
N TYR A 46 0.69 -1.23 7.01
CA TYR A 46 -0.64 -1.81 6.99
C TYR A 46 -0.55 -3.25 7.53
N ARG A 47 -1.25 -3.51 8.61
CA ARG A 47 -1.29 -4.83 9.23
C ARG A 47 -2.43 -5.66 8.64
N PRO A 48 -2.20 -6.96 8.38
CA PRO A 48 -3.26 -7.82 7.87
C PRO A 48 -4.42 -7.92 8.87
N GLY A 49 -5.64 -7.95 8.35
CA GLY A 49 -6.85 -8.13 9.13
C GLY A 49 -7.03 -9.57 9.61
N ILE A 50 -7.91 -9.76 10.60
CA ILE A 50 -8.20 -11.07 11.20
C ILE A 50 -8.60 -12.12 10.15
N TRP A 51 -9.39 -11.73 9.17
CA TRP A 51 -9.88 -12.66 8.14
C TRP A 51 -8.77 -13.12 7.18
N SER A 52 -7.79 -12.29 6.94
CA SER A 52 -6.62 -12.64 6.14
C SER A 52 -5.66 -13.56 6.88
N LEU A 53 -5.61 -13.44 8.21
CA LEU A 53 -4.73 -14.23 9.09
C LEU A 53 -5.36 -15.53 9.56
N ASN A 54 -6.69 -15.63 9.61
CA ASN A 54 -7.40 -16.77 10.18
C ASN A 54 -7.14 -18.05 9.38
N PRO A 55 -6.49 -19.08 9.97
CA PRO A 55 -6.17 -20.32 9.28
C PRO A 55 -7.37 -21.24 9.04
N TYR A 56 -8.58 -20.80 9.39
CA TYR A 56 -9.78 -21.59 9.17
C TYR A 56 -9.98 -21.92 7.69
N LEU A 57 -10.09 -23.22 7.40
CA LEU A 57 -10.36 -23.71 6.04
C LEU A 57 -11.86 -23.63 5.77
N ASN A 58 -12.24 -22.78 4.82
CA ASN A 58 -13.62 -22.65 4.36
C ASN A 58 -13.83 -23.58 3.17
N ASP A 59 -14.51 -24.69 3.41
CA ASP A 59 -14.86 -25.72 2.43
C ASP A 59 -16.37 -25.82 2.19
N THR A 60 -17.11 -24.75 2.47
CA THR A 60 -18.57 -24.69 2.29
C THR A 60 -18.94 -24.94 0.84
N ASP A 61 -18.14 -24.46 -0.10
CA ASP A 61 -18.23 -24.82 -1.52
C ASP A 61 -17.09 -25.80 -1.84
N PRO A 62 -17.43 -27.08 -2.20
CA PRO A 62 -16.39 -28.08 -2.48
C PRO A 62 -15.51 -27.77 -3.69
N SER A 63 -15.94 -26.88 -4.57
CA SER A 63 -15.19 -26.47 -5.76
C SER A 63 -14.33 -25.23 -5.53
N TYR A 64 -14.57 -24.48 -4.46
CA TYR A 64 -13.84 -23.29 -4.10
C TYR A 64 -13.51 -23.30 -2.60
N ILE A 65 -12.24 -23.46 -2.30
CA ILE A 65 -11.76 -23.56 -0.93
C ILE A 65 -10.89 -22.35 -0.62
N SER A 66 -11.15 -21.71 0.50
CA SER A 66 -10.40 -20.54 0.96
C SER A 66 -9.86 -20.73 2.37
N GLN A 67 -8.70 -20.17 2.60
CA GLN A 67 -8.03 -20.20 3.89
C GLN A 67 -7.22 -18.92 4.08
N GLY A 68 -7.24 -18.32 5.28
CA GLY A 68 -6.35 -17.24 5.65
C GLY A 68 -4.92 -17.75 5.86
N ASN A 69 -3.97 -16.83 5.91
CA ASN A 69 -2.56 -17.13 6.11
C ASN A 69 -2.04 -16.45 7.39
N PRO A 70 -1.79 -17.19 8.49
CA PRO A 70 -1.29 -16.59 9.72
C PRO A 70 0.16 -16.13 9.64
N GLU A 71 0.89 -16.49 8.59
CA GLU A 71 2.27 -16.08 8.37
C GLU A 71 2.42 -14.75 7.65
N LEU A 72 1.31 -14.08 7.30
CA LEU A 72 1.35 -12.77 6.68
C LEU A 72 2.09 -11.76 7.52
N ASP A 73 2.95 -10.99 6.87
CA ASP A 73 3.62 -9.82 7.46
C ASP A 73 2.87 -8.53 7.15
N SER A 74 3.16 -7.49 7.93
CA SER A 74 2.65 -6.16 7.65
C SER A 74 3.17 -5.63 6.31
N GLU A 75 2.29 -5.00 5.54
CA GLU A 75 2.71 -4.26 4.36
C GLU A 75 3.51 -3.02 4.78
N LYS A 76 4.63 -2.80 4.14
CA LYS A 76 5.48 -1.63 4.36
C LYS A 76 5.52 -0.79 3.10
N SER A 77 4.96 0.40 3.19
CA SER A 77 4.91 1.35 2.09
C SER A 77 5.87 2.50 2.36
N HIS A 78 6.74 2.77 1.40
CA HIS A 78 7.70 3.86 1.46
C HIS A 78 7.25 4.99 0.55
N ALA A 79 7.30 6.22 1.05
CA ALA A 79 6.90 7.40 0.29
C ALA A 79 7.97 8.48 0.34
N PHE A 80 8.31 9.02 -0.81
CA PHE A 80 9.17 10.18 -0.98
C PHE A 80 8.34 11.35 -1.50
N ASN A 81 8.48 12.51 -0.87
CA ASN A 81 7.80 13.74 -1.25
C ASN A 81 8.83 14.81 -1.55
N LEU A 82 8.68 15.45 -2.69
CA LEU A 82 9.48 16.60 -3.08
C LEU A 82 8.54 17.76 -3.34
N SER A 83 8.80 18.92 -2.72
CA SER A 83 8.03 20.11 -2.97
C SER A 83 8.96 21.30 -3.19
N TYR A 84 8.62 22.10 -4.17
CA TYR A 84 9.27 23.34 -4.52
C TYR A 84 8.24 24.47 -4.52
N SER A 85 8.54 25.56 -3.87
CA SER A 85 7.69 26.75 -3.87
C SER A 85 8.51 28.00 -4.06
N ASN A 86 7.99 28.91 -4.86
CA ASN A 86 8.54 30.23 -5.10
C ASN A 86 7.43 31.26 -5.07
N PHE A 87 7.53 32.24 -4.20
CA PHE A 87 6.54 33.30 -4.02
C PHE A 87 7.18 34.66 -4.26
N THR A 88 6.79 35.30 -5.34
CA THR A 88 7.09 36.71 -5.62
C THR A 88 5.80 37.48 -5.85
N GLN A 89 5.85 38.79 -5.87
CA GLN A 89 4.67 39.63 -6.15
C GLN A 89 4.08 39.38 -7.53
N LYS A 90 4.91 38.98 -8.49
CA LYS A 90 4.49 38.77 -9.89
C LYS A 90 4.30 37.32 -10.26
N PHE A 91 4.96 36.41 -9.55
CA PHE A 91 5.04 35.03 -9.97
C PHE A 91 5.06 34.08 -8.77
N ASN A 92 4.12 33.17 -8.72
CA ASN A 92 4.03 32.14 -7.69
C ASN A 92 4.03 30.78 -8.35
N ILE A 93 4.97 29.93 -7.93
CA ILE A 93 5.04 28.53 -8.35
C ILE A 93 4.96 27.64 -7.11
N ASN A 94 4.19 26.58 -7.22
CA ASN A 94 4.21 25.49 -6.27
C ASN A 94 4.17 24.16 -7.05
N ILE A 95 5.24 23.37 -6.92
CA ILE A 95 5.37 22.07 -7.57
C ILE A 95 5.60 21.04 -6.49
N SER A 96 4.83 19.97 -6.52
CA SER A 96 5.00 18.83 -5.63
C SER A 96 5.02 17.53 -6.41
N ALA A 97 5.90 16.63 -6.02
CA ALA A 97 6.01 15.30 -6.56
C ALA A 97 6.02 14.29 -5.41
N ARG A 98 5.36 13.16 -5.60
CA ARG A 98 5.33 12.07 -4.66
C ARG A 98 5.59 10.75 -5.38
N TYR A 99 6.49 9.95 -4.81
CA TYR A 99 6.73 8.59 -5.23
C TYR A 99 6.57 7.67 -4.03
N SER A 100 5.74 6.63 -4.18
CA SER A 100 5.55 5.62 -3.15
C SER A 100 5.63 4.22 -3.73
N PHE A 101 6.15 3.29 -2.94
CA PHE A 101 6.25 1.90 -3.35
C PHE A 101 6.05 0.96 -2.16
N THR A 102 5.51 -0.22 -2.48
CA THR A 102 5.35 -1.34 -1.56
C THR A 102 5.81 -2.60 -2.27
N ASN A 103 6.70 -3.38 -1.65
CA ASN A 103 7.24 -4.61 -2.25
C ASN A 103 6.60 -5.88 -1.70
N ASN A 104 5.85 -5.79 -0.60
CA ASN A 104 5.25 -6.91 0.12
C ASN A 104 3.76 -6.71 0.36
N SER A 105 3.03 -6.16 -0.62
CA SER A 105 1.60 -6.00 -0.46
C SER A 105 0.90 -7.36 -0.40
N ILE A 106 -0.15 -7.40 0.41
CA ILE A 106 -0.94 -8.60 0.66
C ILE A 106 -1.91 -8.78 -0.51
N GLU A 107 -1.74 -9.87 -1.24
CA GLU A 107 -2.57 -10.20 -2.39
C GLU A 107 -3.29 -11.51 -2.18
N ASN A 108 -4.49 -11.60 -2.74
CA ASN A 108 -5.23 -12.84 -2.82
C ASN A 108 -4.63 -13.71 -3.92
N VAL A 109 -4.25 -14.93 -3.56
CA VAL A 109 -3.69 -15.93 -4.48
C VAL A 109 -4.70 -17.05 -4.65
N THR A 110 -5.21 -17.21 -5.86
CA THR A 110 -6.13 -18.29 -6.21
C THR A 110 -5.47 -19.17 -7.26
N ARG A 111 -5.43 -20.47 -6.99
CA ARG A 111 -4.86 -21.44 -7.93
C ARG A 111 -5.76 -22.65 -8.04
N LEU A 112 -5.69 -23.32 -9.18
CA LEU A 112 -6.33 -24.62 -9.41
C LEU A 112 -5.38 -25.71 -8.94
N MET A 113 -5.85 -26.56 -8.04
CA MET A 113 -5.05 -27.66 -7.50
C MET A 113 -5.96 -28.84 -7.12
N PRO A 114 -5.42 -30.09 -7.10
CA PRO A 114 -6.16 -31.23 -6.57
C PRO A 114 -6.50 -31.02 -5.10
N ASP A 115 -7.72 -31.35 -4.70
CA ASP A 115 -8.17 -31.17 -3.31
C ASP A 115 -7.40 -32.09 -2.32
N THR A 116 -6.76 -33.14 -2.81
CA THR A 116 -5.89 -34.00 -2.00
C THR A 116 -4.63 -33.32 -1.50
N GLU A 117 -4.19 -32.23 -2.14
CA GLU A 117 -3.02 -31.45 -1.74
C GLU A 117 -3.35 -30.39 -0.68
N ILE A 118 -4.62 -30.20 -0.34
CA ILE A 118 -5.05 -29.22 0.65
C ILE A 118 -4.98 -29.84 2.04
N GLU A 119 -4.12 -29.31 2.90
CA GLU A 119 -4.02 -29.76 4.29
C GLU A 119 -5.28 -29.39 5.07
N GLY A 120 -5.77 -30.33 5.87
CA GLY A 120 -6.92 -30.12 6.75
C GLY A 120 -8.28 -30.30 6.10
N LEU A 121 -8.36 -30.61 4.81
CA LEU A 121 -9.61 -30.94 4.16
C LEU A 121 -10.09 -32.32 4.60
N LYS A 122 -11.33 -32.39 5.12
CA LYS A 122 -11.84 -33.62 5.75
C LYS A 122 -12.21 -34.73 4.77
N ASN A 123 -12.69 -34.38 3.59
CA ASN A 123 -13.19 -35.33 2.60
C ASN A 123 -12.68 -34.98 1.20
N PRO A 124 -11.40 -35.19 0.89
CA PRO A 124 -10.89 -34.93 -0.44
C PRO A 124 -11.48 -35.90 -1.47
N THR A 125 -11.83 -35.36 -2.64
CA THR A 125 -12.45 -36.12 -3.73
C THR A 125 -11.48 -36.49 -4.85
N GLY A 126 -10.27 -35.94 -4.85
CA GLY A 126 -9.29 -36.10 -5.92
C GLY A 126 -9.54 -35.23 -7.14
N LYS A 127 -10.53 -34.33 -7.09
CA LYS A 127 -10.83 -33.38 -8.16
C LYS A 127 -10.05 -32.09 -8.00
N ASP A 128 -9.81 -31.40 -9.13
CA ASP A 128 -9.24 -30.07 -9.10
C ASP A 128 -10.25 -29.05 -8.58
N VAL A 129 -9.82 -28.23 -7.63
CA VAL A 129 -10.61 -27.18 -6.99
C VAL A 129 -9.85 -25.87 -7.02
N LEU A 130 -10.56 -24.75 -6.92
CA LEU A 130 -9.96 -23.45 -6.72
C LEU A 130 -9.60 -23.28 -5.24
N TYR A 131 -8.31 -23.06 -4.96
CA TYR A 131 -7.80 -22.76 -3.63
C TYR A 131 -7.35 -21.32 -3.56
N SER A 132 -7.89 -20.57 -2.61
CA SER A 132 -7.63 -19.15 -2.42
C SER A 132 -7.02 -18.88 -1.03
N THR A 133 -5.94 -18.15 -1.01
CA THR A 133 -5.27 -17.71 0.21
C THR A 133 -4.65 -16.32 0.01
N TYR A 134 -3.93 -15.83 1.00
CA TYR A 134 -3.24 -14.54 0.95
C TYR A 134 -1.74 -14.72 1.08
N ALA A 135 -0.98 -13.86 0.42
CA ALA A 135 0.47 -13.84 0.50
C ALA A 135 1.02 -12.42 0.31
N ASN A 136 2.19 -12.16 0.88
CA ASN A 136 2.91 -10.89 0.73
C ASN A 136 3.76 -10.87 -0.56
N ILE A 137 3.12 -10.92 -1.71
CA ILE A 137 3.78 -11.06 -3.02
C ILE A 137 3.57 -9.87 -3.94
N GLY A 138 2.65 -8.99 -3.61
CA GLY A 138 2.33 -7.84 -4.47
C GLY A 138 3.42 -6.77 -4.45
N LYS A 139 3.57 -6.10 -5.59
CA LYS A 139 4.42 -4.93 -5.72
C LYS A 139 3.59 -3.78 -6.26
N THR A 140 3.60 -2.66 -5.56
CA THR A 140 2.91 -1.46 -5.97
C THR A 140 3.89 -0.31 -6.16
N ARG A 141 3.63 0.50 -7.17
CA ARG A 141 4.37 1.73 -7.47
C ARG A 141 3.37 2.82 -7.77
N TYR A 142 3.55 3.96 -7.15
CA TYR A 142 2.70 5.11 -7.36
C TYR A 142 3.56 6.35 -7.46
N ALA A 143 3.34 7.13 -8.51
CA ALA A 143 3.98 8.43 -8.69
C ALA A 143 2.94 9.49 -9.03
N SER A 144 3.05 10.66 -8.44
CA SER A 144 2.19 11.78 -8.73
C SER A 144 3.00 13.08 -8.80
N VAL A 145 2.62 13.96 -9.69
CA VAL A 145 3.17 15.30 -9.83
C VAL A 145 2.03 16.29 -9.91
N ASN A 146 2.09 17.33 -9.09
CA ASN A 146 1.14 18.42 -9.08
C ASN A 146 1.90 19.74 -9.22
N GLY A 147 1.43 20.61 -10.09
CA GLY A 147 2.00 21.92 -10.30
C GLY A 147 0.94 23.00 -10.29
N TYR A 148 1.25 24.12 -9.67
CA TYR A 148 0.42 25.32 -9.67
C TYR A 148 1.30 26.52 -9.99
N VAL A 149 0.86 27.31 -10.94
CA VAL A 149 1.52 28.57 -11.34
C VAL A 149 0.48 29.68 -11.35
N ASN A 150 0.81 30.78 -10.71
CA ASN A 150 0.07 32.04 -10.76
C ASN A 150 1.00 33.13 -11.25
N TRP A 151 0.69 33.70 -12.37
CA TRP A 151 1.47 34.78 -12.97
C TRP A 151 0.65 36.07 -13.12
N ASN A 152 1.07 37.11 -12.44
CA ASN A 152 0.51 38.44 -12.57
C ASN A 152 1.25 39.17 -13.71
N ALA A 153 0.85 38.94 -14.94
CA ALA A 153 1.51 39.48 -16.12
C ALA A 153 1.41 41.01 -16.20
N THR A 154 0.26 41.55 -15.79
CA THR A 154 0.02 43.00 -15.65
C THR A 154 -0.84 43.23 -14.39
N PRO A 155 -0.99 44.51 -13.89
CA PRO A 155 -1.88 44.77 -12.76
C PRO A 155 -3.35 44.38 -12.99
N ARG A 156 -3.73 44.18 -14.26
CA ARG A 156 -5.09 43.80 -14.66
C ARG A 156 -5.21 42.38 -15.17
N THR A 157 -4.10 41.65 -15.38
CA THR A 157 -4.11 40.31 -15.98
C THR A 157 -3.41 39.32 -15.03
N ARG A 158 -4.13 38.26 -14.65
CA ARG A 158 -3.61 37.13 -13.88
C ARG A 158 -3.82 35.85 -14.66
N ILE A 159 -2.79 35.04 -14.72
CA ILE A 159 -2.82 33.74 -15.38
C ILE A 159 -2.60 32.66 -14.34
N TYR A 160 -3.53 31.70 -14.29
CA TYR A 160 -3.46 30.53 -13.39
C TYR A 160 -3.28 29.28 -14.23
N MET A 161 -2.37 28.42 -13.82
CA MET A 161 -2.17 27.11 -14.45
C MET A 161 -2.05 26.05 -13.39
N ASN A 162 -2.82 24.99 -13.54
CA ASN A 162 -2.73 23.77 -12.72
C ASN A 162 -2.36 22.60 -13.61
N MET A 163 -1.41 21.80 -13.16
CA MET A 163 -1.03 20.56 -13.80
C MET A 163 -1.04 19.45 -12.77
N SER A 164 -1.55 18.28 -13.16
CA SER A 164 -1.48 17.07 -12.33
C SER A 164 -1.28 15.85 -13.22
N GLY A 165 -0.45 14.95 -12.77
CA GLY A 165 -0.21 13.67 -13.41
C GLY A 165 -0.04 12.57 -12.38
N ASN A 166 -0.62 11.41 -12.65
CA ASN A 166 -0.55 10.24 -11.77
C ASN A 166 -0.12 9.03 -12.59
N TYR A 167 0.74 8.22 -11.98
CA TYR A 167 1.14 6.92 -12.50
C TYR A 167 1.00 5.90 -11.41
N SER A 168 0.38 4.77 -11.72
CA SER A 168 0.28 3.65 -10.80
C SER A 168 0.62 2.35 -11.51
N TYR A 169 1.32 1.47 -10.81
CA TYR A 169 1.72 0.16 -11.27
C TYR A 169 1.45 -0.85 -10.16
N LEU A 170 0.80 -1.95 -10.51
CA LEU A 170 0.51 -3.05 -9.61
C LEU A 170 0.97 -4.35 -10.25
N GLU A 171 1.80 -5.08 -9.55
CA GLU A 171 2.23 -6.43 -9.92
C GLU A 171 1.89 -7.39 -8.78
N GLY A 172 1.18 -8.48 -9.14
CA GLY A 172 0.94 -9.62 -8.28
C GLY A 172 1.32 -10.88 -9.05
N SER A 173 1.99 -11.83 -8.43
CA SER A 173 2.42 -13.08 -9.07
C SER A 173 1.57 -14.27 -8.61
#